data_c4538826bed504ca3bd12988818c098b
#
_entry.id   c4538826bed504ca3bd12988818c098b
#
_cell.length_a   1.000
_cell.length_b   1.000
_cell.length_c   1.000
_cell.angle_alpha   90.00
_cell.angle_beta   90.00
_cell.angle_gamma   90.00
#
_symmetry.space_group_name_H-M   'P 1'
#
loop_
_entity.id
_entity.type
_entity.pdbx_description
1 polymer ?
#
loop_
_entity_poly.entity_id
_entity_poly.type
_entity_poly.pdbx_seq_one_letter_code
_entity_poly.pdbx_strand_id
1 'polypeptide(L)'
;MTNYYDLHCVANELQQVADRLRKSGQFKEEANIIQCNVDWLDQECLNHGICPFCGGDLDVIEKNHEDCGFEVYRKCSSCGEEFL
;
A
#
# COMPACT_ATOMS: atom_id res chain seq x y z
N MET A 1 3.65 -17.04 13.64
CA MET A 1 4.56 -16.03 13.06
C MET A 1 3.87 -15.29 11.95
N THR A 2 3.92 -13.97 11.99
CA THR A 2 3.30 -13.16 10.95
C THR A 2 4.19 -13.17 9.71
N ASN A 3 3.62 -13.60 8.58
CA ASN A 3 4.31 -13.53 7.30
C ASN A 3 3.98 -12.18 6.66
N TYR A 4 4.96 -11.29 6.57
CA TYR A 4 4.76 -9.95 6.02
C TYR A 4 4.32 -9.95 4.57
N TYR A 5 4.65 -10.98 3.80
CA TYR A 5 4.20 -11.10 2.42
C TYR A 5 2.68 -11.25 2.28
N ASP A 6 2.00 -11.71 3.34
CA ASP A 6 0.54 -11.84 3.34
C ASP A 6 -0.17 -10.55 3.73
N LEU A 7 0.52 -9.53 4.22
CA LEU A 7 -0.09 -8.24 4.59
C LEU A 7 -0.83 -7.60 3.43
N HIS A 8 -0.29 -7.69 2.22
CA HIS A 8 -0.95 -7.13 1.04
C HIS A 8 -2.28 -7.80 0.75
N CYS A 9 -2.40 -9.10 1.00
CA CYS A 9 -3.65 -9.83 0.83
C CYS A 9 -4.70 -9.34 1.83
N VAL A 10 -4.32 -9.18 3.09
CA VAL A 10 -5.21 -8.66 4.14
C VAL A 10 -5.66 -7.24 3.81
N ALA A 11 -4.74 -6.38 3.38
CA ALA A 11 -5.06 -5.01 2.98
C ALA A 11 -6.06 -4.98 1.83
N ASN A 12 -5.86 -5.82 0.81
CA ASN A 12 -6.76 -5.90 -0.34
C ASN A 12 -8.15 -6.40 0.06
N GLU A 13 -8.24 -7.39 0.93
CA GLU A 13 -9.52 -7.90 1.42
C GLU A 13 -10.28 -6.83 2.21
N LEU A 14 -9.60 -6.13 3.11
CA LEU A 14 -10.19 -5.05 3.87
C LEU A 14 -10.64 -3.89 2.97
N GLN A 15 -9.86 -3.57 1.94
CA GLN A 15 -10.24 -2.55 0.96
C GLN A 15 -11.55 -2.92 0.26
N GLN A 16 -11.72 -4.18 -0.11
CA GLN A 16 -12.96 -4.66 -0.73
C GLN A 16 -14.16 -4.51 0.21
N VAL A 17 -13.98 -4.82 1.49
CA VAL A 17 -15.02 -4.64 2.50
C VAL A 17 -15.40 -3.17 2.64
N ALA A 18 -14.40 -2.27 2.72
CA ALA A 18 -14.63 -0.84 2.80
C ALA A 18 -15.42 -0.33 1.59
N ASP A 19 -15.07 -0.80 0.39
CA ASP A 19 -15.76 -0.41 -0.84
C ASP A 19 -17.21 -0.88 -0.86
N ARG A 20 -17.48 -2.10 -0.39
CA ARG A 20 -18.86 -2.61 -0.27
C ARG A 20 -19.69 -1.78 0.70
N LEU A 21 -19.12 -1.41 1.84
CA LEU A 21 -19.81 -0.58 2.82
C LEU A 21 -20.12 0.82 2.26
N ARG A 22 -19.20 1.40 1.50
CA ARG A 22 -19.43 2.68 0.84
C ARG A 22 -20.55 2.60 -0.18
N LYS A 23 -20.60 1.53 -0.97
CA LYS A 23 -21.65 1.33 -1.97
C LYS A 23 -23.03 1.21 -1.33
N SER A 24 -23.14 0.60 -0.16
CA SER A 24 -24.40 0.49 0.56
C SER A 24 -24.91 1.83 1.05
N GLY A 25 -24.02 2.81 1.29
CA GLY A 25 -24.34 4.13 1.78
C GLY A 25 -24.77 4.22 3.23
N GLN A 26 -24.79 3.09 3.95
CA GLN A 26 -25.28 3.02 5.33
C GLN A 26 -24.18 3.01 6.38
N PHE A 27 -22.99 2.56 6.03
CA PHE A 27 -21.90 2.30 7.00
C PHE A 27 -20.67 3.14 6.67
N LYS A 28 -20.84 4.45 6.51
CA LYS A 28 -19.74 5.35 6.14
C LYS A 28 -18.65 5.43 7.20
N GLU A 29 -19.03 5.46 8.48
CA GLU A 29 -18.07 5.53 9.58
C GLU A 29 -17.25 4.25 9.67
N GLU A 30 -17.91 3.09 9.56
CA GLU A 30 -17.26 1.79 9.56
C GLU A 30 -16.31 1.65 8.37
N ALA A 31 -16.74 2.09 7.20
CA ALA A 31 -15.89 2.10 6.01
C ALA A 31 -14.64 2.95 6.20
N ASN A 32 -14.76 4.10 6.84
CA ASN A 32 -13.63 4.99 7.12
C ASN A 32 -12.65 4.34 8.12
N ILE A 33 -13.17 3.66 9.15
CA ILE A 33 -12.32 2.93 10.10
C ILE A 33 -11.54 1.84 9.38
N ILE A 34 -12.20 1.07 8.54
CA ILE A 34 -11.54 0.01 7.76
C ILE A 34 -10.50 0.60 6.81
N GLN A 35 -10.83 1.73 6.16
CA GLN A 35 -9.89 2.41 5.26
C GLN A 35 -8.63 2.87 5.99
N CYS A 36 -8.75 3.39 7.22
CA CYS A 36 -7.59 3.76 8.02
C CYS A 36 -6.71 2.54 8.31
N ASN A 37 -7.31 1.40 8.60
CA ASN A 37 -6.55 0.15 8.80
C ASN A 37 -5.86 -0.32 7.53
N VAL A 38 -6.52 -0.19 6.38
CA VAL A 38 -5.92 -0.51 5.07
C VAL A 38 -4.71 0.39 4.82
N ASP A 39 -4.84 1.68 5.04
CA ASP A 39 -3.74 2.64 4.84
C ASP A 39 -2.55 2.31 5.74
N TRP A 40 -2.83 1.93 6.99
CA TRP A 40 -1.78 1.50 7.92
C TRP A 40 -1.08 0.22 7.43
N LEU A 41 -1.85 -0.76 6.97
CA LEU A 41 -1.30 -2.01 6.43
C LEU A 41 -0.46 -1.77 5.17
N ASP A 42 -0.93 -0.89 4.29
CA ASP A 42 -0.18 -0.51 3.09
C ASP A 42 1.17 0.12 3.49
N GLN A 43 1.17 1.00 4.48
CA GLN A 43 2.40 1.61 4.98
C GLN A 43 3.33 0.56 5.59
N GLU A 44 2.79 -0.41 6.32
CA GLU A 44 3.60 -1.50 6.87
C GLU A 44 4.24 -2.34 5.76
N CYS A 45 3.50 -2.64 4.69
CA CYS A 45 4.06 -3.33 3.52
C CYS A 45 5.26 -2.55 2.96
N LEU A 46 5.11 -1.24 2.77
CA LEU A 46 6.19 -0.38 2.28
C LEU A 46 7.40 -0.39 3.22
N ASN A 47 7.16 -0.35 4.53
CA ASN A 47 8.23 -0.36 5.52
C ASN A 47 9.03 -1.67 5.50
N HIS A 48 8.40 -2.77 5.12
CA HIS A 48 9.05 -4.08 5.01
C HIS A 48 9.54 -4.39 3.58
N GLY A 49 9.47 -3.43 2.67
CA GLY A 49 9.91 -3.61 1.30
C GLY A 49 9.01 -4.48 0.46
N ILE A 50 7.72 -4.52 0.77
CA ILE A 50 6.72 -5.33 0.09
C ILE A 50 5.73 -4.41 -0.62
N CYS A 51 5.41 -4.73 -1.87
CA CYS A 51 4.40 -3.99 -2.62
C CYS A 51 3.00 -4.31 -2.06
N PRO A 52 2.23 -3.28 -1.63
CA PRO A 52 0.89 -3.52 -1.07
C PRO A 52 -0.13 -4.00 -2.10
N PHE A 53 0.16 -3.87 -3.39
CA PHE A 53 -0.77 -4.27 -4.45
C PHE A 53 -0.57 -5.71 -4.91
N CYS A 54 0.67 -6.16 -5.08
CA CYS A 54 0.95 -7.49 -5.63
C CYS A 54 1.79 -8.39 -4.73
N GLY A 55 2.32 -7.86 -3.63
CA GLY A 55 3.18 -8.60 -2.71
C GLY A 55 4.60 -8.82 -3.22
N GLY A 56 4.99 -8.19 -4.32
CA GLY A 56 6.34 -8.29 -4.85
C GLY A 56 7.34 -7.49 -4.05
N ASP A 57 8.62 -7.66 -4.37
CA ASP A 57 9.69 -6.92 -3.70
C ASP A 57 9.78 -5.50 -4.23
N LEU A 58 10.09 -4.56 -3.34
CA LEU A 58 10.29 -3.16 -3.69
C LEU A 58 11.78 -2.86 -3.82
N ASP A 59 12.15 -2.19 -4.90
CA ASP A 59 13.50 -1.69 -5.11
C ASP A 59 13.57 -0.21 -4.76
N VAL A 60 14.65 0.19 -4.10
CA VAL A 60 14.90 1.61 -3.82
C VAL A 60 15.59 2.22 -5.03
N ILE A 61 14.98 3.27 -5.58
CA ILE A 61 15.51 3.96 -6.76
C ILE A 61 15.86 5.38 -6.37
N GLU A 62 17.06 5.79 -6.74
CA GLU A 62 17.58 7.11 -6.48
C GLU A 62 17.71 7.88 -7.81
N LYS A 63 17.11 9.07 -7.85
CA LYS A 63 17.24 9.97 -9.01
C LYS A 63 17.91 11.27 -8.60
N ASN A 64 18.94 11.66 -9.34
CA ASN A 64 19.54 12.99 -9.24
C ASN A 64 18.84 13.94 -10.21
N HIS A 65 18.32 15.04 -9.66
CA HIS A 65 17.77 16.13 -10.46
C HIS A 65 18.75 17.30 -10.38
N GLU A 66 19.16 17.82 -11.54
CA GLU A 66 20.13 18.91 -11.59
C GLU A 66 19.63 20.16 -10.86
N ASP A 67 18.33 20.44 -10.96
CA ASP A 67 17.74 21.67 -10.40
C ASP A 67 17.12 21.47 -9.02
N CYS A 68 16.67 20.27 -8.67
CA CYS A 68 15.91 20.00 -7.46
C CYS A 68 16.62 19.09 -6.47
N GLY A 69 17.83 18.61 -6.80
CA GLY A 69 18.62 17.77 -5.94
C GLY A 69 18.30 16.28 -6.10
N PHE A 70 18.01 15.63 -5.00
CA PHE A 70 18.00 14.17 -4.89
C PHE A 70 16.62 13.65 -4.53
N GLU A 71 16.13 12.68 -5.29
CA GLU A 71 14.83 12.05 -5.02
C GLU A 71 15.02 10.55 -4.83
N VAL A 72 14.41 10.02 -3.77
CA VAL A 72 14.40 8.58 -3.47
C VAL A 72 12.95 8.09 -3.49
N TYR A 73 12.69 7.04 -4.23
CA TYR A 73 11.37 6.41 -4.24
C TYR A 73 11.53 4.89 -4.32
N ARG A 74 10.44 4.17 -4.07
CA ARG A 74 10.41 2.72 -4.18
C ARG A 74 9.60 2.31 -5.41
N LYS A 75 10.07 1.29 -6.10
CA LYS A 75 9.40 0.75 -7.28
C LYS A 75 9.27 -0.77 -7.14
N CYS A 76 8.06 -1.27 -7.38
CA CYS A 76 7.83 -2.70 -7.38
C CYS A 76 8.45 -3.33 -8.63
N SER A 77 9.26 -4.36 -8.43
CA SER A 77 9.88 -5.09 -9.54
C SER A 77 8.89 -5.97 -10.31
N SER A 78 7.75 -6.30 -9.71
CA SER A 78 6.76 -7.20 -10.31
C SER A 78 5.67 -6.45 -11.06
N CYS A 79 5.05 -5.44 -10.45
CA CYS A 79 3.95 -4.70 -11.08
C CYS A 79 4.32 -3.33 -11.61
N GLY A 80 5.50 -2.81 -11.28
CA GLY A 80 5.99 -1.53 -11.75
C GLY A 80 5.43 -0.30 -11.05
N GLU A 81 4.64 -0.47 -9.98
CA GLU A 81 4.10 0.65 -9.21
C GLU A 81 5.20 1.38 -8.45
N GLU A 82 5.09 2.70 -8.40
CA GLU A 82 6.04 3.57 -7.73
C GLU A 82 5.42 4.15 -6.45
N PHE A 83 6.22 4.22 -5.38
CA PHE A 83 5.81 4.73 -4.07
C PHE A 83 6.82 5.75 -3.57
N LEU A 84 6.32 6.87 -3.13
CA LEU A 84 7.15 7.94 -2.54
C LEU A 84 7.40 7.73 -1.06
#